data_a61c438a1aec8291e86c9044614a8755
#
_entry.id   a61c438a1aec8291e86c9044614a8755
#
_cell.length_a   1.000
_cell.length_b   1.000
_cell.length_c   1.000
_cell.angle_alpha   90.00
_cell.angle_beta   90.00
_cell.angle_gamma   90.00
#
_symmetry.space_group_name_H-M   'P 1'
#
loop_
_entity.id
_entity.type
_entity.pdbx_description
1 polymer ?
#
loop_
_entity_poly.entity_id
_entity_poly.type
_entity_poly.pdbx_seq_one_letter_code
_entity_poly.pdbx_strand_id
1 'polypeptide(L)'
;MKRSEKYLKYGVKLEDRYLIYEEENRRVAVPYAHIAFLSVSKNNLVIQTNSMEKVVIKLDTEDTANALFEDILVFIQRLYIR
;
A
#
# COMPACT_ATOMS: atom_id res chain seq x y z
N MET A 1 -1.02 18.59 2.12
CA MET A 1 -0.19 17.50 1.59
C MET A 1 -1.04 16.53 0.80
N LYS A 2 -0.55 16.11 -0.34
CA LYS A 2 -1.27 15.15 -1.14
C LYS A 2 -1.25 13.78 -0.47
N ARG A 3 -2.35 13.03 -0.61
CA ARG A 3 -2.43 11.69 -0.05
C ARG A 3 -1.30 10.79 -0.54
N SER A 4 -0.92 10.95 -1.81
CA SER A 4 0.11 10.10 -2.42
C SER A 4 1.49 10.28 -1.79
N GLU A 5 1.73 11.40 -1.10
CA GLU A 5 3.04 11.69 -0.52
C GLU A 5 3.09 11.46 0.98
N LYS A 6 1.98 11.05 1.56
CA LYS A 6 1.85 10.97 3.01
C LYS A 6 2.77 9.93 3.63
N TYR A 7 3.13 8.91 2.88
CA TYR A 7 3.90 7.78 3.40
C TYR A 7 5.29 7.67 2.81
N LEU A 8 5.78 8.75 2.20
CA LEU A 8 7.09 8.71 1.55
C LEU A 8 8.23 8.33 2.50
N LYS A 9 8.13 8.75 3.77
CA LYS A 9 9.20 8.43 4.71
C LYS A 9 9.28 6.95 5.05
N TYR A 10 8.26 6.18 4.68
CA TYR A 10 8.27 4.74 4.85
C TYR A 10 8.58 4.02 3.54
N GLY A 11 8.92 4.79 2.50
CA GLY A 11 9.23 4.21 1.21
C GLY A 11 8.00 3.92 0.36
N VAL A 12 6.85 4.47 0.73
CA VAL A 12 5.58 4.18 0.04
C VAL A 12 5.08 5.43 -0.67
N LYS A 13 4.74 5.25 -1.94
CA LYS A 13 4.11 6.32 -2.72
C LYS A 13 2.85 5.75 -3.36
N LEU A 14 1.72 6.44 -3.14
CA LEU A 14 0.43 6.00 -3.67
C LEU A 14 0.14 6.78 -4.94
N GLU A 15 0.14 6.08 -6.06
CA GLU A 15 -0.25 6.67 -7.34
C GLU A 15 -1.70 6.30 -7.62
N ASP A 16 -2.24 6.80 -8.73
CA ASP A 16 -3.65 6.60 -9.02
C ASP A 16 -4.02 5.14 -9.26
N ARG A 17 -3.14 4.38 -9.90
CA ARG A 17 -3.45 3.02 -10.28
C ARG A 17 -2.55 1.97 -9.65
N TYR A 18 -1.51 2.40 -8.96
CA TYR A 18 -0.57 1.48 -8.35
C TYR A 18 0.11 2.19 -7.20
N LEU A 19 0.72 1.41 -6.31
CA LEU A 19 1.59 1.98 -5.30
C LEU A 19 3.01 1.53 -5.58
N ILE A 20 3.96 2.32 -5.11
CA ILE A 20 5.37 1.98 -5.18
C ILE A 20 5.87 1.83 -3.76
N TYR A 21 6.63 0.76 -3.53
CA TYR A 21 7.26 0.53 -2.24
C TYR A 21 8.74 0.29 -2.47
N GLU A 22 9.57 1.08 -1.80
CA GLU A 22 11.02 0.96 -1.92
C GLU A 22 11.61 0.48 -0.61
N GLU A 23 12.38 -0.57 -0.71
CA GLU A 23 13.22 -1.04 0.39
C GLU A 23 14.67 -0.78 0.02
N GLU A 24 15.56 -1.18 0.93
CA GLU A 24 16.98 -0.92 0.75
C GLU A 24 17.53 -1.47 -0.56
N ASN A 25 17.11 -2.69 -0.93
CA ASN A 25 17.68 -3.38 -2.08
C ASN A 25 16.66 -3.69 -3.15
N ARG A 26 15.44 -3.16 -3.03
CA ARG A 26 14.44 -3.49 -4.04
C ARG A 26 13.35 -2.43 -4.08
N ARG A 27 12.69 -2.40 -5.20
CA ARG A 27 11.64 -1.45 -5.49
C ARG A 27 10.52 -2.19 -6.17
N VAL A 28 9.31 -2.03 -5.66
CA VAL A 28 8.16 -2.80 -6.14
C VAL A 28 7.05 -1.83 -6.52
N ALA A 29 6.40 -2.11 -7.63
CA ALA A 29 5.17 -1.40 -7.99
C ALA A 29 4.04 -2.41 -7.95
N VAL A 30 2.99 -2.10 -7.20
CA VAL A 30 1.86 -3.01 -7.05
C VAL A 30 0.62 -2.32 -7.60
N PRO A 31 0.09 -2.77 -8.74
CA PRO A 31 -1.17 -2.23 -9.24
C PRO A 31 -2.30 -2.58 -8.27
N TYR A 32 -3.16 -1.62 -7.98
CA TYR A 32 -4.25 -1.87 -7.03
C TYR A 32 -5.18 -2.99 -7.54
N ALA A 33 -5.33 -3.08 -8.85
CA ALA A 33 -6.20 -4.11 -9.43
C ALA A 33 -5.67 -5.52 -9.22
N HIS A 34 -4.40 -5.66 -8.86
CA HIS A 34 -3.77 -6.97 -8.63
C HIS A 34 -3.75 -7.36 -7.16
N ILE A 35 -4.27 -6.50 -6.29
CA ILE A 35 -4.29 -6.83 -4.86
C ILE A 35 -5.43 -7.78 -4.59
N ALA A 36 -5.10 -8.98 -4.14
CA ALA A 36 -6.09 -9.97 -3.78
C ALA A 36 -6.45 -9.90 -2.31
N PHE A 37 -5.52 -9.42 -1.48
CA PHE A 37 -5.71 -9.47 -0.04
C PHE A 37 -4.89 -8.35 0.59
N LEU A 38 -5.50 -7.60 1.49
CA LEU A 38 -4.86 -6.49 2.17
C LEU A 38 -5.19 -6.62 3.65
N SER A 39 -4.16 -6.60 4.50
CA SER A 39 -4.40 -6.73 5.92
C SER A 39 -3.39 -5.93 6.71
N VAL A 40 -3.73 -5.65 7.96
CA VAL A 40 -2.84 -4.98 8.90
C VAL A 40 -2.62 -5.94 10.07
N SER A 41 -1.34 -6.14 10.41
CA SER A 41 -0.96 -6.94 11.56
C SER A 41 0.02 -6.11 12.37
N LYS A 42 -0.42 -5.61 13.51
CA LYS A 42 0.37 -4.67 14.32
C LYS A 42 0.74 -3.47 13.48
N ASN A 43 2.04 -3.16 13.34
CA ASN A 43 2.46 -2.03 12.55
C ASN A 43 2.90 -2.42 11.14
N ASN A 44 2.47 -3.58 10.67
CA ASN A 44 2.79 -4.06 9.33
C ASN A 44 1.55 -4.05 8.45
N LEU A 45 1.71 -3.58 7.23
CA LEU A 45 0.68 -3.71 6.21
C LEU A 45 1.11 -4.82 5.28
N VAL A 46 0.23 -5.79 5.07
CA VAL A 46 0.53 -6.95 4.23
C VAL A 46 -0.34 -6.89 2.99
N ILE A 47 0.31 -6.94 1.84
CA ILE A 47 -0.37 -6.96 0.55
C ILE A 47 -0.06 -8.29 -0.11
N GLN A 48 -1.10 -8.97 -0.56
CA GLN A 48 -0.92 -10.19 -1.33
C GLN A 48 -1.56 -9.98 -2.69
N THR A 49 -0.82 -10.34 -3.73
CA THR A 49 -1.29 -10.11 -5.10
C THR A 49 -1.94 -11.36 -5.66
N ASN A 50 -2.60 -11.19 -6.81
CA ASN A 50 -3.23 -12.31 -7.51
C ASN A 50 -2.23 -13.36 -7.94
N SER A 51 -0.98 -12.97 -8.14
CA SER A 51 0.07 -13.91 -8.53
C SER A 51 0.76 -14.51 -7.32
N MET A 52 0.16 -14.39 -6.15
CA MET A 52 0.62 -14.99 -4.90
C MET A 52 1.91 -14.38 -4.37
N GLU A 53 2.24 -13.18 -4.81
CA GLU A 53 3.34 -12.44 -4.25
C GLU A 53 2.88 -11.70 -3.02
N LYS A 54 3.79 -11.55 -2.07
CA LYS A 54 3.47 -10.93 -0.80
C LYS A 54 4.43 -9.77 -0.55
N VAL A 55 3.87 -8.63 -0.19
CA VAL A 55 4.65 -7.44 0.14
C VAL A 55 4.30 -7.05 1.56
N VAL A 56 5.30 -6.88 2.41
CA VAL A 56 5.09 -6.47 3.80
C VAL A 56 5.72 -5.10 3.96
N ILE A 57 4.91 -4.12 4.32
CA ILE A 57 5.36 -2.75 4.53
C ILE A 57 5.33 -2.48 6.02
N LYS A 58 6.48 -2.10 6.56
CA LYS A 58 6.59 -1.85 7.98
C LYS A 58 6.44 -0.36 8.26
N LEU A 59 5.49 -0.02 9.11
CA LEU A 59 5.24 1.36 9.50
C LEU A 59 5.75 1.58 10.92
N ASP A 60 5.63 2.81 11.41
CA ASP A 60 6.13 3.12 12.75
C ASP A 60 5.14 2.69 13.85
N THR A 61 3.84 2.78 13.59
CA THR A 61 2.83 2.41 14.57
C THR A 61 1.69 1.69 13.89
N GLU A 62 0.85 1.06 14.70
CA GLU A 62 -0.35 0.40 14.20
C GLU A 62 -1.32 1.42 13.61
N ASP A 63 -1.41 2.61 14.21
CA ASP A 63 -2.28 3.66 13.69
C ASP A 63 -1.86 4.08 12.28
N THR A 64 -0.56 4.20 12.05
CA THR A 64 -0.07 4.55 10.72
C THR A 64 -0.35 3.44 9.72
N ALA A 65 -0.21 2.19 10.15
CA ALA A 65 -0.51 1.06 9.27
C ALA A 65 -1.99 1.05 8.90
N ASN A 66 -2.87 1.33 9.86
CA ASN A 66 -4.30 1.39 9.58
C ASN A 66 -4.65 2.55 8.67
N ALA A 67 -3.97 3.70 8.84
CA ALA A 67 -4.19 4.84 7.96
C ALA A 67 -3.79 4.51 6.52
N LEU A 68 -2.67 3.84 6.35
CA LEU A 68 -2.24 3.41 5.02
C LEU A 68 -3.23 2.42 4.41
N PHE A 69 -3.70 1.49 5.22
CA PHE A 69 -4.71 0.52 4.80
C PHE A 69 -5.94 1.24 4.25
N GLU A 70 -6.46 2.23 4.98
CA GLU A 70 -7.65 2.97 4.57
C GLU A 70 -7.37 3.77 3.30
N ASP A 71 -6.20 4.38 3.19
CA ASP A 71 -5.88 5.17 2.01
C ASP A 71 -5.76 4.28 0.77
N ILE A 72 -5.19 3.10 0.91
CA ILE A 72 -5.13 2.16 -0.21
C ILE A 72 -6.53 1.73 -0.63
N LEU A 73 -7.41 1.51 0.35
CA LEU A 73 -8.80 1.15 0.03
C LEU A 73 -9.48 2.24 -0.79
N VAL A 74 -9.21 3.50 -0.50
CA VAL A 74 -9.78 4.59 -1.28
C VAL A 74 -9.35 4.49 -2.73
N PHE A 75 -8.06 4.24 -2.97
CA PHE A 75 -7.57 4.11 -4.33
C PHE A 75 -8.15 2.88 -5.03
N ILE A 76 -8.31 1.78 -4.31
CA ILE A 76 -8.94 0.59 -4.87
C ILE A 76 -10.38 0.90 -5.27
N GLN A 77 -11.11 1.58 -4.41
CA GLN A 77 -12.50 1.92 -4.69
C GLN A 77 -12.62 2.78 -5.95
N ARG A 78 -11.67 3.67 -6.17
CA ARG A 78 -11.69 4.54 -7.34
C ARG A 78 -11.57 3.76 -8.65
N LEU A 79 -10.98 2.58 -8.61
CA LEU A 79 -10.87 1.76 -9.82
C LEU A 79 -12.23 1.21 -10.25
N TYR A 80 -13.16 1.05 -9.32
CA TYR A 80 -14.43 0.40 -9.58
C TYR A 80 -15.59 1.37 -9.63
N ILE A 81 -15.35 2.62 -9.26
CA ILE A 81 -16.39 3.66 -9.31
C ILE A 81 -16.13 4.53 -10.52
N ARG A 82 -17.12 4.64 -11.37
CA ARG A 82 -17.01 5.43 -12.59
C ARG A 82 -18.10 6.47 -12.67
#